data_3e7f464a84ea71369306e6fb98c6d646
#
_entry.id   3e7f464a84ea71369306e6fb98c6d646
#
_cell.length_a   1.000
_cell.length_b   1.000
_cell.length_c   1.000
_cell.angle_alpha   90.00
_cell.angle_beta   90.00
_cell.angle_gamma   90.00
#
_symmetry.space_group_name_H-M   'P 1'
#
loop_
_entity.id
_entity.type
_entity.pdbx_description
1 polymer ?
#
loop_
_entity_poly.entity_id
_entity_poly.type
_entity_poly.pdbx_seq_one_letter_code
_entity_poly.pdbx_strand_id
1 'polypeptide(L)'
;MNIKNKVMTAPKEDSNGWDLAHLVGQLIDHRWIIVAVTAFFMLVGTLYTLFATPIYSADAMVQVEQKNTASVLNELQDVIPTTPASDTEIQILESRMVLGKTVNDLGLDTVVAQNYFPVIGKGLSRLMGNKPSEIAISRLEIPRTIDKRTVQVEVTGPQTYTVTSDGDELFKGRVGQLEQHGEVTMLVSGIQADEGTSFNVTKLTDLQAIRAILGALTVADKGKTTGVLGLEYQDEDPVRASQVLNQIVNNYLLQNVERKSAQAEKSLEFLRNQLPQVRGSLDDAENKLNAYRRQNESVDMSLEAKSALDSSVSVQSQLNELTFREAEVSQLFTKDHPTYRALLEKRKTLEDEQAKLNKKIAGMPQTQQDILRLTRDVQSGQEIYMQLLNRQQELGISKASTVGDVRIIDGAETAGSP
;
A
#
# COMPACT_ATOMS: atom_id res chain seq x y z
N MET A 1 -1.17 89.87 -57.05
CA MET A 1 -0.77 88.50 -57.37
C MET A 1 -0.19 87.89 -56.05
N ASN A 2 -1.06 87.27 -55.28
CA ASN A 2 -0.76 86.81 -53.89
C ASN A 2 -0.55 85.34 -53.97
N ILE A 3 0.68 84.88 -53.68
CA ILE A 3 1.00 83.45 -53.50
C ILE A 3 0.98 83.16 -51.98
N LYS A 4 -0.02 82.43 -51.56
CA LYS A 4 -0.11 81.89 -50.18
C LYS A 4 0.80 80.66 -50.04
N ASN A 5 1.82 80.80 -49.20
CA ASN A 5 2.60 79.66 -48.75
C ASN A 5 1.75 78.77 -47.86
N LYS A 6 1.57 77.54 -48.25
CA LYS A 6 0.93 76.49 -47.48
C LYS A 6 2.02 75.70 -46.72
N VAL A 7 2.13 75.99 -45.43
CA VAL A 7 3.01 75.23 -44.54
C VAL A 7 2.43 73.83 -44.39
N MET A 8 3.15 72.79 -44.83
CA MET A 8 2.86 71.40 -44.56
C MET A 8 3.29 71.11 -43.16
N THR A 9 2.35 70.80 -42.26
CA THR A 9 2.59 70.20 -40.97
C THR A 9 2.85 68.74 -41.19
N ALA A 10 4.01 68.23 -40.68
CA ALA A 10 4.39 66.83 -40.66
C ALA A 10 3.44 66.03 -39.77
N PRO A 11 3.15 64.79 -40.08
CA PRO A 11 2.33 63.94 -39.16
C PRO A 11 3.11 63.64 -37.90
N LYS A 12 2.42 63.85 -36.78
CA LYS A 12 2.87 63.47 -35.43
C LYS A 12 3.01 61.96 -35.41
N GLU A 13 4.21 61.45 -35.23
CA GLU A 13 4.47 60.05 -34.92
C GLU A 13 3.74 59.72 -33.61
N ASP A 14 2.73 58.84 -33.66
CA ASP A 14 2.14 58.19 -32.54
C ASP A 14 3.21 57.23 -31.95
N SER A 15 3.99 57.75 -31.02
CA SER A 15 4.83 56.92 -30.17
C SER A 15 3.92 56.06 -29.28
N ASN A 16 3.78 54.80 -29.62
CA ASN A 16 3.09 53.75 -28.84
C ASN A 16 3.90 53.40 -27.58
N GLY A 17 4.35 54.44 -26.87
CA GLY A 17 4.95 54.34 -25.53
C GLY A 17 3.83 54.42 -24.51
N TRP A 18 3.73 53.43 -23.63
CA TRP A 18 2.88 53.49 -22.47
C TRP A 18 3.20 54.76 -21.67
N ASP A 19 2.33 55.74 -21.79
CA ASP A 19 2.50 57.02 -21.09
C ASP A 19 2.20 56.80 -19.58
N LEU A 20 3.26 56.41 -18.81
CA LEU A 20 3.17 56.16 -17.36
C LEU A 20 2.52 57.33 -16.61
N ALA A 21 2.75 58.58 -17.08
CA ALA A 21 2.16 59.75 -16.48
C ALA A 21 0.63 59.81 -16.64
N HIS A 22 0.14 59.34 -17.80
CA HIS A 22 -1.31 59.27 -18.10
C HIS A 22 -1.96 58.16 -17.27
N LEU A 23 -1.30 56.98 -17.14
CA LEU A 23 -1.76 55.88 -16.28
C LEU A 23 -1.82 56.26 -14.80
N VAL A 24 -0.81 56.99 -14.29
CA VAL A 24 -0.78 57.46 -12.91
C VAL A 24 -1.90 58.50 -12.70
N GLY A 25 -2.15 59.39 -13.67
CA GLY A 25 -3.26 60.35 -13.62
C GLY A 25 -4.62 59.65 -13.51
N GLN A 26 -4.89 58.66 -14.37
CA GLN A 26 -6.11 57.84 -14.30
C GLN A 26 -6.26 57.09 -12.97
N LEU A 27 -5.16 56.54 -12.39
CA LEU A 27 -5.17 55.90 -11.08
C LEU A 27 -5.57 56.91 -9.98
N ILE A 28 -5.05 58.12 -10.03
CA ILE A 28 -5.38 59.18 -9.02
C ILE A 28 -6.84 59.62 -9.17
N ASP A 29 -7.34 59.77 -10.35
CA ASP A 29 -8.72 60.20 -10.60
C ASP A 29 -9.74 59.15 -10.12
N HIS A 30 -9.42 57.86 -10.27
CA HIS A 30 -10.27 56.74 -9.87
C HIS A 30 -9.91 56.14 -8.47
N ARG A 31 -9.06 56.82 -7.67
CA ARG A 31 -8.56 56.33 -6.38
C ARG A 31 -9.66 55.82 -5.43
N TRP A 32 -10.80 56.50 -5.38
CA TRP A 32 -11.92 56.08 -4.51
C TRP A 32 -12.59 54.80 -4.98
N ILE A 33 -12.68 54.57 -6.31
CA ILE A 33 -13.22 53.34 -6.89
C ILE A 33 -12.24 52.19 -6.63
N ILE A 34 -10.94 52.43 -6.81
CA ILE A 34 -9.90 51.41 -6.58
C ILE A 34 -9.90 51.02 -5.09
N VAL A 35 -9.94 52.00 -4.18
CA VAL A 35 -9.99 51.74 -2.74
C VAL A 35 -11.27 50.99 -2.38
N ALA A 36 -12.43 51.38 -2.90
CA ALA A 36 -13.68 50.66 -2.64
C ALA A 36 -13.70 49.24 -3.13
N VAL A 37 -13.20 48.97 -4.34
CA VAL A 37 -13.09 47.63 -4.90
C VAL A 37 -12.08 46.80 -4.11
N THR A 38 -10.92 47.35 -3.77
CA THR A 38 -9.91 46.65 -2.96
C THR A 38 -10.44 46.33 -1.57
N ALA A 39 -11.10 47.28 -0.91
CA ALA A 39 -11.72 47.09 0.40
C ALA A 39 -12.83 46.01 0.34
N PHE A 40 -13.63 45.98 -0.74
CA PHE A 40 -14.65 44.96 -0.95
C PHE A 40 -14.05 43.57 -1.05
N PHE A 41 -13.02 43.38 -1.91
CA PHE A 41 -12.36 42.07 -2.04
C PHE A 41 -11.60 41.67 -0.79
N MET A 42 -11.00 42.62 -0.05
CA MET A 42 -10.36 42.34 1.22
C MET A 42 -11.40 41.88 2.26
N LEU A 43 -12.57 42.52 2.31
CA LEU A 43 -13.67 42.16 3.21
C LEU A 43 -14.21 40.78 2.86
N VAL A 44 -14.43 40.47 1.56
CA VAL A 44 -14.88 39.16 1.10
C VAL A 44 -13.82 38.09 1.42
N GLY A 45 -12.54 38.36 1.17
CA GLY A 45 -11.43 37.43 1.50
C GLY A 45 -11.33 37.16 3.01
N THR A 46 -11.45 38.20 3.83
CA THR A 46 -11.45 38.04 5.30
C THR A 46 -12.66 37.25 5.79
N LEU A 47 -13.84 37.52 5.25
CA LEU A 47 -15.04 36.72 5.56
C LEU A 47 -14.87 35.29 5.15
N TYR A 48 -14.32 35.04 3.95
CA TYR A 48 -14.06 33.65 3.49
C TYR A 48 -13.12 32.90 4.42
N THR A 49 -11.98 33.47 4.82
CA THR A 49 -11.04 32.83 5.75
C THR A 49 -11.64 32.59 7.15
N LEU A 50 -12.50 33.44 7.63
CA LEU A 50 -13.20 33.27 8.93
C LEU A 50 -14.25 32.16 8.89
N PHE A 51 -14.91 31.96 7.76
CA PHE A 51 -15.97 30.96 7.59
C PHE A 51 -15.51 29.64 6.97
N ALA A 52 -14.33 29.60 6.32
CA ALA A 52 -13.77 28.36 5.76
C ALA A 52 -13.55 27.31 6.85
N THR A 53 -13.86 26.05 6.53
CA THR A 53 -13.56 24.94 7.45
C THR A 53 -12.05 24.68 7.47
N PRO A 54 -11.40 24.64 8.64
CA PRO A 54 -10.01 24.24 8.73
C PRO A 54 -9.87 22.76 8.31
N ILE A 55 -8.83 22.45 7.56
CA ILE A 55 -8.46 21.09 7.18
C ILE A 55 -7.14 20.78 7.86
N TYR A 56 -7.12 19.69 8.62
CA TYR A 56 -5.93 19.20 9.29
C TYR A 56 -5.33 18.07 8.50
N SER A 57 -4.00 18.03 8.44
CA SER A 57 -3.25 16.92 7.85
C SER A 57 -2.60 16.09 8.95
N ALA A 58 -2.80 14.79 8.90
CA ALA A 58 -2.04 13.82 9.67
C ALA A 58 -0.99 13.18 8.76
N ASP A 59 0.23 13.02 9.24
CA ASP A 59 1.29 12.36 8.50
C ASP A 59 1.86 11.16 9.27
N ALA A 60 2.31 10.16 8.52
CA ALA A 60 2.91 8.94 9.03
C ALA A 60 4.01 8.46 8.09
N MET A 61 4.99 7.74 8.63
CA MET A 61 6.06 7.14 7.83
C MET A 61 6.16 5.64 8.08
N VAL A 62 6.24 4.89 6.99
CA VAL A 62 6.37 3.44 6.99
C VAL A 62 7.57 3.05 6.14
N GLN A 63 8.43 2.20 6.66
CA GLN A 63 9.56 1.62 5.92
C GLN A 63 9.20 0.20 5.50
N VAL A 64 9.38 -0.09 4.22
CA VAL A 64 9.32 -1.44 3.67
C VAL A 64 10.75 -1.97 3.59
N GLU A 65 11.10 -2.93 4.43
CA GLU A 65 12.40 -3.59 4.38
C GLU A 65 12.45 -4.50 3.15
N GLN A 66 13.22 -4.09 2.16
CA GLN A 66 13.58 -4.99 1.07
C GLN A 66 14.60 -5.98 1.63
N LYS A 67 14.16 -7.18 2.01
CA LYS A 67 15.12 -8.26 2.17
C LYS A 67 15.74 -8.51 0.80
N ASN A 68 16.96 -8.06 0.63
CA ASN A 68 17.84 -8.56 -0.41
C ASN A 68 17.90 -10.08 -0.21
N THR A 69 17.01 -10.79 -0.90
CA THR A 69 17.15 -12.24 -1.07
C THR A 69 18.45 -12.42 -1.81
N ALA A 70 19.48 -12.57 -0.99
CA ALA A 70 20.88 -12.51 -1.37
C ALA A 70 21.15 -13.44 -2.57
N SER A 71 21.90 -12.91 -3.42
CA SER A 71 23.02 -13.36 -4.24
C SER A 71 22.78 -13.72 -5.70
N VAL A 72 21.68 -14.27 -6.16
CA VAL A 72 21.61 -14.70 -7.58
C VAL A 72 20.66 -13.84 -8.42
N LEU A 73 19.65 -13.22 -7.79
CA LEU A 73 18.75 -12.27 -8.46
C LEU A 73 19.37 -10.86 -8.56
N ASN A 74 20.28 -10.50 -7.65
CA ASN A 74 20.95 -9.19 -7.72
C ASN A 74 21.84 -9.03 -8.97
N GLU A 75 22.48 -10.10 -9.45
CA GLU A 75 23.22 -10.07 -10.72
C GLU A 75 22.31 -9.92 -11.96
N LEU A 76 21.03 -10.24 -11.80
CA LEU A 76 20.02 -10.13 -12.87
C LEU A 76 19.19 -8.84 -12.78
N GLN A 77 19.20 -8.15 -11.63
CA GLN A 77 18.46 -6.89 -11.45
C GLN A 77 18.99 -5.74 -12.32
N ASP A 78 20.26 -5.75 -12.68
CA ASP A 78 20.84 -4.74 -13.57
C ASP A 78 20.33 -4.85 -15.02
N VAL A 79 19.67 -5.93 -15.40
CA VAL A 79 19.21 -6.18 -16.77
C VAL A 79 17.69 -6.09 -16.92
N ILE A 80 16.93 -6.14 -15.84
CA ILE A 80 15.47 -6.13 -15.88
C ILE A 80 14.96 -4.84 -15.17
N PRO A 81 14.24 -3.96 -15.88
CA PRO A 81 13.56 -2.84 -15.22
C PRO A 81 12.49 -3.40 -14.29
N THR A 82 12.82 -3.54 -13.02
CA THR A 82 11.84 -3.86 -11.98
C THR A 82 11.05 -2.60 -11.66
N THR A 83 9.72 -2.68 -11.67
CA THR A 83 8.89 -1.66 -11.03
C THR A 83 9.38 -1.48 -9.61
N PRO A 84 9.61 -0.24 -9.14
CA PRO A 84 10.05 -0.02 -7.77
C PRO A 84 9.11 -0.77 -6.81
N ALA A 85 9.69 -1.48 -5.85
CA ALA A 85 8.89 -2.21 -4.84
C ALA A 85 7.93 -1.27 -4.12
N SER A 86 8.30 0.00 -3.99
CA SER A 86 7.49 1.08 -3.44
C SER A 86 6.16 1.27 -4.17
N ASP A 87 6.13 1.21 -5.51
CA ASP A 87 4.90 1.40 -6.29
C ASP A 87 3.88 0.27 -6.02
N THR A 88 4.36 -0.94 -5.85
CA THR A 88 3.51 -2.09 -5.51
C THR A 88 2.93 -1.95 -4.10
N GLU A 89 3.73 -1.52 -3.14
CA GLU A 89 3.28 -1.35 -1.76
C GLU A 89 2.33 -0.15 -1.61
N ILE A 90 2.50 0.92 -2.40
CA ILE A 90 1.52 2.02 -2.50
C ILE A 90 0.16 1.49 -2.96
N GLN A 91 0.12 0.68 -4.02
CA GLN A 91 -1.12 0.07 -4.51
C GLN A 91 -1.78 -0.85 -3.48
N ILE A 92 -1.01 -1.54 -2.65
CA ILE A 92 -1.53 -2.38 -1.56
C ILE A 92 -2.12 -1.51 -0.46
N LEU A 93 -1.46 -0.43 -0.05
CA LEU A 93 -1.97 0.54 0.92
C LEU A 93 -3.30 1.15 0.47
N GLU A 94 -3.41 1.51 -0.80
CA GLU A 94 -4.63 2.06 -1.42
C GLU A 94 -5.67 1.00 -1.78
N SER A 95 -5.39 -0.28 -1.52
CA SER A 95 -6.29 -1.37 -1.89
C SER A 95 -7.56 -1.40 -1.06
N ARG A 96 -8.62 -1.96 -1.66
CA ARG A 96 -9.89 -2.21 -0.96
C ARG A 96 -9.75 -3.14 0.25
N MET A 97 -8.71 -3.96 0.29
CA MET A 97 -8.45 -4.86 1.41
C MET A 97 -8.05 -4.07 2.65
N VAL A 98 -7.12 -3.13 2.54
CA VAL A 98 -6.65 -2.29 3.64
C VAL A 98 -7.69 -1.23 4.00
N LEU A 99 -8.15 -0.46 3.01
CA LEU A 99 -9.08 0.65 3.24
C LEU A 99 -10.48 0.17 3.64
N GLY A 100 -10.95 -0.94 3.05
CA GLY A 100 -12.25 -1.51 3.42
C GLY A 100 -12.25 -2.05 4.85
N LYS A 101 -11.14 -2.65 5.30
CA LYS A 101 -10.97 -3.04 6.70
C LYS A 101 -10.97 -1.81 7.60
N THR A 102 -10.27 -0.73 7.22
CA THR A 102 -10.26 0.53 7.97
C THR A 102 -11.66 1.14 8.08
N VAL A 103 -12.44 1.14 7.00
CA VAL A 103 -13.86 1.58 7.01
C VAL A 103 -14.65 0.80 8.04
N ASN A 104 -14.52 -0.53 8.05
CA ASN A 104 -15.25 -1.40 8.97
C ASN A 104 -14.81 -1.24 10.43
N ASP A 105 -13.49 -1.15 10.66
CA ASP A 105 -12.94 -1.06 12.01
C ASP A 105 -13.32 0.25 12.72
N LEU A 106 -13.41 1.37 11.96
CA LEU A 106 -13.73 2.70 12.47
C LEU A 106 -15.17 3.15 12.18
N GLY A 107 -15.97 2.34 11.49
CA GLY A 107 -17.35 2.69 11.15
C GLY A 107 -17.47 3.90 10.21
N LEU A 108 -16.49 4.12 9.32
CA LEU A 108 -16.44 5.28 8.41
C LEU A 108 -17.49 5.25 7.30
N ASP A 109 -18.27 4.19 7.20
CA ASP A 109 -19.45 4.08 6.35
C ASP A 109 -20.67 4.86 6.90
N THR A 110 -20.58 5.35 8.13
CA THR A 110 -21.61 6.16 8.78
C THR A 110 -21.14 7.60 8.89
N VAL A 111 -21.70 8.47 8.05
CA VAL A 111 -21.36 9.90 8.04
C VAL A 111 -22.43 10.68 8.78
N VAL A 112 -22.02 11.42 9.81
CA VAL A 112 -22.88 12.30 10.60
C VAL A 112 -22.52 13.74 10.29
N ALA A 113 -23.49 14.52 9.84
CA ALA A 113 -23.31 15.94 9.57
C ALA A 113 -24.39 16.73 10.31
N GLN A 114 -23.99 17.66 11.17
CA GLN A 114 -24.93 18.60 11.80
C GLN A 114 -25.55 19.50 10.74
N ASN A 115 -26.86 19.71 10.85
CA ASN A 115 -27.60 20.57 9.95
C ASN A 115 -27.44 22.03 10.40
N TYR A 116 -26.55 22.76 9.74
CA TYR A 116 -26.34 24.17 9.99
C TYR A 116 -27.14 25.05 9.02
N PHE A 117 -27.37 26.28 9.38
CA PHE A 117 -27.90 27.25 8.43
C PHE A 117 -26.97 27.37 7.20
N PRO A 118 -27.51 27.35 5.99
CA PRO A 118 -26.69 27.27 4.77
C PRO A 118 -25.61 28.35 4.70
N VAL A 119 -24.41 27.98 4.27
CA VAL A 119 -23.23 28.84 4.00
C VAL A 119 -22.55 29.45 5.22
N ILE A 120 -23.27 29.97 6.23
CA ILE A 120 -22.70 30.78 7.31
C ILE A 120 -22.73 30.03 8.66
N GLY A 121 -23.58 29.00 8.79
CA GLY A 121 -23.89 28.38 10.08
C GLY A 121 -22.71 27.74 10.80
N LYS A 122 -21.88 26.94 10.09
CA LYS A 122 -20.67 26.32 10.67
C LYS A 122 -19.65 27.37 11.20
N GLY A 123 -19.40 28.40 10.40
CA GLY A 123 -18.45 29.46 10.74
C GLY A 123 -18.94 30.34 11.91
N LEU A 124 -20.24 30.72 11.91
CA LEU A 124 -20.84 31.50 12.96
C LEU A 124 -20.86 30.75 14.31
N SER A 125 -21.17 29.46 14.32
CA SER A 125 -21.16 28.62 15.53
C SER A 125 -19.76 28.60 16.16
N ARG A 126 -18.71 28.48 15.32
CA ARG A 126 -17.30 28.53 15.77
C ARG A 126 -16.94 29.92 16.35
N LEU A 127 -17.34 30.98 15.68
CA LEU A 127 -17.05 32.36 16.11
C LEU A 127 -17.72 32.70 17.47
N MET A 128 -18.89 32.09 17.73
CA MET A 128 -19.60 32.22 19.00
C MET A 128 -19.01 31.32 20.10
N GLY A 129 -17.97 30.54 19.82
CA GLY A 129 -17.34 29.66 20.80
C GLY A 129 -18.19 28.46 21.21
N ASN A 130 -19.26 28.16 20.46
CA ASN A 130 -20.08 26.99 20.72
C ASN A 130 -19.26 25.71 20.46
N LYS A 131 -19.29 24.78 21.42
CA LYS A 131 -18.71 23.46 21.20
C LYS A 131 -19.44 22.79 20.04
N PRO A 132 -18.71 22.07 19.14
CA PRO A 132 -19.37 21.32 18.10
C PRO A 132 -20.36 20.33 18.73
N SER A 133 -21.57 20.32 18.19
CA SER A 133 -22.56 19.33 18.59
C SER A 133 -22.21 17.99 17.94
N GLU A 134 -22.18 16.94 18.73
CA GLU A 134 -21.81 15.61 18.28
C GLU A 134 -22.87 14.57 18.66
N ILE A 135 -23.09 13.61 17.77
CA ILE A 135 -23.87 12.42 18.03
C ILE A 135 -23.03 11.20 17.63
N ALA A 136 -22.80 10.29 18.57
CA ALA A 136 -22.06 9.08 18.34
C ALA A 136 -23.03 7.93 18.01
N ILE A 137 -22.86 7.32 16.85
CA ILE A 137 -23.70 6.21 16.35
C ILE A 137 -22.82 4.97 16.25
N SER A 138 -23.13 3.95 17.06
CA SER A 138 -22.37 2.69 17.09
C SER A 138 -22.87 1.68 16.06
N ARG A 139 -24.14 1.74 15.70
CA ARG A 139 -24.73 0.86 14.67
C ARG A 139 -25.77 1.60 13.88
N LEU A 140 -25.69 1.47 12.56
CA LEU A 140 -26.66 2.06 11.64
C LEU A 140 -26.87 1.11 10.46
N GLU A 141 -28.11 0.71 10.25
CA GLU A 141 -28.56 -0.01 9.06
C GLU A 141 -29.71 0.75 8.43
N ILE A 142 -29.54 1.17 7.19
CA ILE A 142 -30.55 1.88 6.41
C ILE A 142 -30.80 1.10 5.11
N PRO A 143 -32.05 0.75 4.79
CA PRO A 143 -32.38 0.03 3.59
C PRO A 143 -32.11 0.90 2.35
N ARG A 144 -31.92 0.23 1.20
CA ARG A 144 -31.66 0.92 -0.09
C ARG A 144 -32.90 1.65 -0.63
N THR A 145 -34.07 1.41 -0.04
CA THR A 145 -35.35 2.05 -0.38
C THR A 145 -35.43 3.51 0.07
N ILE A 146 -34.67 3.89 1.11
CA ILE A 146 -34.58 5.28 1.57
C ILE A 146 -33.64 6.07 0.65
N ASP A 147 -34.10 7.25 0.20
CA ASP A 147 -33.32 8.10 -0.71
C ASP A 147 -31.96 8.45 -0.10
N LYS A 148 -30.94 8.29 -0.91
CA LYS A 148 -29.53 8.50 -0.54
C LYS A 148 -29.07 7.77 0.74
N ARG A 149 -29.89 6.87 1.30
CA ARG A 149 -29.65 6.19 2.58
C ARG A 149 -29.34 7.20 3.71
N THR A 150 -30.08 8.30 3.73
CA THR A 150 -29.92 9.39 4.70
C THR A 150 -31.17 9.51 5.53
N VAL A 151 -30.99 9.62 6.83
CA VAL A 151 -32.04 9.94 7.81
C VAL A 151 -31.66 11.16 8.59
N GLN A 152 -32.64 11.92 9.04
CA GLN A 152 -32.42 13.06 9.90
C GLN A 152 -32.70 12.67 11.35
N VAL A 153 -31.78 12.99 12.25
CA VAL A 153 -31.88 12.73 13.68
C VAL A 153 -31.98 14.05 14.40
N GLU A 154 -33.08 14.32 15.08
CA GLU A 154 -33.31 15.51 15.88
C GLU A 154 -33.22 15.17 17.36
N VAL A 155 -32.44 15.94 18.12
CA VAL A 155 -32.29 15.78 19.56
C VAL A 155 -33.48 16.38 20.25
N THR A 156 -34.25 15.57 20.96
CA THR A 156 -35.48 15.98 21.67
C THR A 156 -35.29 16.06 23.19
N GLY A 157 -34.11 15.73 23.68
CA GLY A 157 -33.73 15.83 25.08
C GLY A 157 -32.35 15.27 25.36
N PRO A 158 -31.84 15.30 26.59
CA PRO A 158 -30.45 14.92 26.90
C PRO A 158 -30.06 13.46 26.50
N GLN A 159 -31.04 12.58 26.40
CA GLN A 159 -30.84 11.16 26.06
C GLN A 159 -31.89 10.63 25.07
N THR A 160 -32.65 11.53 24.44
CA THR A 160 -33.73 11.17 23.54
C THR A 160 -33.59 11.88 22.21
N TYR A 161 -33.95 11.16 21.14
CA TYR A 161 -33.91 11.69 19.78
C TYR A 161 -35.09 11.16 18.96
N THR A 162 -35.42 11.86 17.90
CA THR A 162 -36.41 11.47 16.91
C THR A 162 -35.72 11.25 15.56
N VAL A 163 -36.01 10.17 14.88
CA VAL A 163 -35.50 9.87 13.53
C VAL A 163 -36.59 10.11 12.52
N THR A 164 -36.29 10.91 11.51
CA THR A 164 -37.19 11.25 10.40
C THR A 164 -36.53 10.91 9.06
N SER A 165 -37.37 10.60 8.05
CA SER A 165 -36.95 10.43 6.66
C SER A 165 -37.92 11.17 5.77
N ASP A 166 -37.41 12.04 4.91
CA ASP A 166 -38.21 12.86 3.97
C ASP A 166 -39.35 13.66 4.64
N GLY A 167 -39.18 13.99 5.93
CA GLY A 167 -40.14 14.74 6.72
C GLY A 167 -41.12 13.85 7.53
N ASP A 168 -41.13 12.55 7.31
CA ASP A 168 -41.96 11.61 8.07
C ASP A 168 -41.19 11.08 9.29
N GLU A 169 -41.85 11.05 10.47
CA GLU A 169 -41.29 10.49 11.69
C GLU A 169 -41.23 8.96 11.56
N LEU A 170 -40.03 8.38 11.64
CA LEU A 170 -39.85 6.93 11.62
C LEU A 170 -40.04 6.34 13.03
N PHE A 171 -39.27 6.86 14.00
CA PHE A 171 -39.34 6.43 15.40
C PHE A 171 -38.65 7.43 16.34
N LYS A 172 -38.93 7.24 17.64
CA LYS A 172 -38.21 7.93 18.74
C LYS A 172 -37.32 6.93 19.45
N GLY A 173 -36.06 7.36 19.71
CA GLY A 173 -35.07 6.50 20.32
C GLY A 173 -34.47 7.10 21.58
N ARG A 174 -33.75 6.23 22.33
CA ARG A 174 -32.97 6.63 23.52
C ARG A 174 -31.51 6.22 23.36
N VAL A 175 -30.63 7.04 23.90
CA VAL A 175 -29.19 6.75 23.94
C VAL A 175 -28.94 5.41 24.67
N GLY A 176 -28.09 4.55 24.10
CA GLY A 176 -27.73 3.25 24.62
C GLY A 176 -28.74 2.13 24.33
N GLN A 177 -29.86 2.43 23.64
CA GLN A 177 -30.82 1.42 23.23
C GLN A 177 -30.77 1.18 21.73
N LEU A 178 -30.84 -0.09 21.32
CA LEU A 178 -30.94 -0.47 19.92
C LEU A 178 -32.41 -0.32 19.51
N GLU A 179 -32.67 0.67 18.68
CA GLU A 179 -34.00 0.91 18.12
C GLU A 179 -34.09 0.31 16.72
N GLN A 180 -35.20 -0.35 16.44
CA GLN A 180 -35.50 -0.92 15.13
C GLN A 180 -36.92 -0.56 14.71
N HIS A 181 -37.05 0.04 13.53
CA HIS A 181 -38.31 0.34 12.92
C HIS A 181 -38.29 -0.07 11.45
N GLY A 182 -39.03 -1.12 11.11
CA GLY A 182 -38.98 -1.75 9.80
C GLY A 182 -37.56 -2.29 9.54
N GLU A 183 -36.95 -1.83 8.47
CA GLU A 183 -35.58 -2.20 8.07
C GLU A 183 -34.51 -1.20 8.56
N VAL A 184 -34.89 -0.11 9.23
CA VAL A 184 -33.95 0.86 9.82
C VAL A 184 -33.60 0.39 11.23
N THR A 185 -32.30 0.20 11.49
CA THR A 185 -31.77 -0.13 12.80
C THR A 185 -30.75 0.90 13.20
N MET A 186 -30.85 1.49 14.40
CA MET A 186 -29.95 2.51 14.89
C MET A 186 -29.63 2.29 16.37
N LEU A 187 -28.36 2.44 16.73
CA LEU A 187 -27.87 2.50 18.10
C LEU A 187 -27.04 3.78 18.27
N VAL A 188 -27.60 4.75 18.96
CA VAL A 188 -26.89 5.96 19.37
C VAL A 188 -26.22 5.70 20.70
N SER A 189 -24.90 5.83 20.76
CA SER A 189 -24.10 5.59 21.96
C SER A 189 -23.88 6.85 22.81
N GLY A 190 -24.03 8.04 22.23
CA GLY A 190 -23.86 9.30 22.94
C GLY A 190 -24.41 10.48 22.16
N ILE A 191 -24.91 11.48 22.90
CA ILE A 191 -25.35 12.77 22.34
C ILE A 191 -24.67 13.88 23.15
N GLN A 192 -23.98 14.79 22.48
CA GLN A 192 -23.42 16.04 23.00
C GLN A 192 -23.95 17.19 22.15
N ALA A 193 -25.23 17.48 22.29
CA ALA A 193 -25.92 18.51 21.52
C ALA A 193 -27.10 19.08 22.32
N ASP A 194 -27.43 20.32 22.02
CA ASP A 194 -28.60 20.98 22.61
C ASP A 194 -29.88 20.42 21.98
N GLU A 195 -30.97 20.50 22.74
CA GLU A 195 -32.31 20.14 22.28
C GLU A 195 -32.70 20.98 21.06
N GLY A 196 -33.30 20.35 20.06
CA GLY A 196 -33.60 20.94 18.76
C GLY A 196 -32.47 20.88 17.72
N THR A 197 -31.28 20.40 18.10
CA THR A 197 -30.20 20.19 17.14
C THR A 197 -30.53 19.01 16.22
N SER A 198 -30.38 19.20 14.92
CA SER A 198 -30.62 18.15 13.93
C SER A 198 -29.34 17.73 13.20
N PHE A 199 -29.24 16.43 12.93
CA PHE A 199 -28.13 15.80 12.23
C PHE A 199 -28.63 15.03 11.02
N ASN A 200 -27.94 15.15 9.88
CA ASN A 200 -28.12 14.28 8.75
C ASN A 200 -27.17 13.08 8.89
N VAL A 201 -27.72 11.91 8.99
CA VAL A 201 -26.98 10.66 9.16
C VAL A 201 -27.11 9.83 7.87
N THR A 202 -26.00 9.63 7.22
CA THR A 202 -25.94 8.92 5.93
C THR A 202 -25.16 7.62 6.06
N LYS A 203 -25.74 6.52 5.59
CA LYS A 203 -25.04 5.23 5.47
C LYS A 203 -24.45 5.09 4.06
N LEU A 204 -23.15 5.24 3.95
CA LEU A 204 -22.43 5.03 2.70
C LEU A 204 -22.35 3.54 2.35
N THR A 205 -22.18 3.25 1.10
CA THR A 205 -21.71 1.92 0.67
C THR A 205 -20.20 1.83 0.92
N ASP A 206 -19.69 0.61 1.10
CA ASP A 206 -18.25 0.36 1.31
C ASP A 206 -17.39 1.05 0.24
N LEU A 207 -17.83 0.98 -1.03
CA LEU A 207 -17.13 1.65 -2.13
C LEU A 207 -17.15 3.18 -2.04
N GLN A 208 -18.22 3.77 -1.53
CA GLN A 208 -18.28 5.22 -1.34
C GLN A 208 -17.38 5.65 -0.19
N ALA A 209 -17.40 4.91 0.92
CA ALA A 209 -16.52 5.16 2.07
C ALA A 209 -15.04 5.01 1.71
N ILE A 210 -14.67 3.94 0.98
CA ILE A 210 -13.30 3.74 0.48
C ILE A 210 -12.87 4.88 -0.45
N ARG A 211 -13.74 5.33 -1.35
CA ARG A 211 -13.43 6.46 -2.25
C ARG A 211 -13.27 7.77 -1.49
N ALA A 212 -14.02 7.98 -0.42
CA ALA A 212 -13.88 9.16 0.43
C ALA A 212 -12.49 9.16 1.09
N ILE A 213 -12.05 8.02 1.64
CA ILE A 213 -10.70 7.88 2.20
C ILE A 213 -9.64 8.11 1.13
N LEU A 214 -9.75 7.48 -0.05
CA LEU A 214 -8.80 7.65 -1.15
C LEU A 214 -8.68 9.09 -1.63
N GLY A 215 -9.77 9.86 -1.57
CA GLY A 215 -9.76 11.28 -1.94
C GLY A 215 -9.01 12.18 -0.95
N ALA A 216 -8.85 11.73 0.29
CA ALA A 216 -8.17 12.45 1.37
C ALA A 216 -6.78 11.87 1.72
N LEU A 217 -6.46 10.67 1.21
CA LEU A 217 -5.19 9.97 1.43
C LEU A 217 -4.22 10.25 0.30
N THR A 218 -3.00 10.62 0.66
CA THR A 218 -1.87 10.72 -0.26
C THR A 218 -0.76 9.80 0.22
N VAL A 219 -0.28 8.92 -0.66
CA VAL A 219 0.85 8.03 -0.37
C VAL A 219 1.96 8.32 -1.36
N ALA A 220 3.16 8.58 -0.86
CA ALA A 220 4.30 8.90 -1.71
C ALA A 220 5.59 8.24 -1.21
N ASP A 221 6.44 7.82 -2.14
CA ASP A 221 7.81 7.38 -1.82
C ASP A 221 8.67 8.61 -1.48
N LYS A 222 9.23 8.64 -0.28
CA LYS A 222 10.10 9.73 0.21
C LYS A 222 11.54 9.63 -0.30
N GLY A 223 11.92 8.52 -0.94
CA GLY A 223 13.25 8.37 -1.52
C GLY A 223 13.34 7.18 -2.45
N LYS A 224 13.69 7.41 -3.70
CA LYS A 224 13.64 6.47 -4.85
C LYS A 224 14.21 5.06 -4.63
N THR A 225 14.93 4.81 -3.55
CA THR A 225 15.58 3.51 -3.24
C THR A 225 15.55 3.16 -1.76
N THR A 226 14.93 3.99 -0.91
CA THR A 226 14.96 3.81 0.55
C THR A 226 13.86 2.89 1.06
N GLY A 227 12.82 2.65 0.27
CA GLY A 227 11.63 1.91 0.69
C GLY A 227 10.82 2.63 1.78
N VAL A 228 11.03 3.95 1.96
CA VAL A 228 10.29 4.75 2.93
C VAL A 228 9.10 5.39 2.25
N LEU A 229 7.90 5.02 2.69
CA LEU A 229 6.63 5.58 2.24
C LEU A 229 6.15 6.63 3.25
N GLY A 230 5.86 7.83 2.75
CA GLY A 230 5.15 8.85 3.50
C GLY A 230 3.67 8.79 3.18
N LEU A 231 2.85 8.80 4.22
CA LEU A 231 1.39 8.83 4.13
C LEU A 231 0.90 10.15 4.71
N GLU A 232 -0.08 10.74 4.07
CA GLU A 232 -0.75 11.96 4.51
C GLU A 232 -2.26 11.77 4.36
N TYR A 233 -3.02 12.09 5.41
CA TYR A 233 -4.47 12.02 5.41
C TYR A 233 -5.08 13.33 5.92
N GLN A 234 -6.04 13.87 5.17
CA GLN A 234 -6.66 15.16 5.44
C GLN A 234 -8.08 14.98 5.97
N ASP A 235 -8.40 15.68 7.07
CA ASP A 235 -9.74 15.68 7.68
C ASP A 235 -10.05 17.03 8.34
N GLU A 236 -11.33 17.32 8.54
CA GLU A 236 -11.78 18.51 9.33
C GLU A 236 -11.49 18.34 10.83
N ASP A 237 -11.36 17.11 11.32
CA ASP A 237 -11.07 16.77 12.72
C ASP A 237 -9.64 16.19 12.85
N PRO A 238 -8.75 16.87 13.59
CA PRO A 238 -7.36 16.42 13.75
C PRO A 238 -7.23 15.07 14.46
N VAL A 239 -8.13 14.77 15.40
CA VAL A 239 -8.12 13.48 16.12
C VAL A 239 -8.54 12.35 15.20
N ARG A 240 -9.59 12.57 14.40
CA ARG A 240 -10.05 11.59 13.41
C ARG A 240 -9.02 11.38 12.31
N ALA A 241 -8.35 12.46 11.85
CA ALA A 241 -7.29 12.36 10.86
C ALA A 241 -6.18 11.38 11.31
N SER A 242 -5.66 11.57 12.53
CA SER A 242 -4.62 10.67 13.07
C SER A 242 -5.13 9.26 13.34
N GLN A 243 -6.37 9.10 13.82
CA GLN A 243 -6.96 7.78 14.04
C GLN A 243 -7.14 6.98 12.74
N VAL A 244 -7.68 7.61 11.70
CA VAL A 244 -7.86 6.97 10.39
C VAL A 244 -6.52 6.57 9.79
N LEU A 245 -5.54 7.47 9.81
CA LEU A 245 -4.22 7.17 9.25
C LEU A 245 -3.50 6.07 10.04
N ASN A 246 -3.54 6.10 11.38
CA ASN A 246 -2.99 5.02 12.21
C ASN A 246 -3.67 3.68 11.92
N GLN A 247 -4.99 3.67 11.74
CA GLN A 247 -5.71 2.44 11.43
C GLN A 247 -5.36 1.90 10.04
N ILE A 248 -5.17 2.77 9.03
CA ILE A 248 -4.69 2.37 7.69
C ILE A 248 -3.32 1.70 7.81
N VAL A 249 -2.38 2.34 8.52
CA VAL A 249 -1.02 1.82 8.72
C VAL A 249 -1.04 0.48 9.46
N ASN A 250 -1.84 0.35 10.51
CA ASN A 250 -1.97 -0.89 11.27
C ASN A 250 -2.60 -2.02 10.44
N ASN A 251 -3.64 -1.72 9.65
CA ASN A 251 -4.27 -2.71 8.77
C ASN A 251 -3.33 -3.15 7.64
N TYR A 252 -2.53 -2.23 7.10
CA TYR A 252 -1.50 -2.56 6.14
C TYR A 252 -0.40 -3.46 6.74
N LEU A 253 0.08 -3.14 7.95
CA LEU A 253 1.05 -3.96 8.67
C LEU A 253 0.53 -5.37 8.91
N LEU A 254 -0.71 -5.49 9.39
CA LEU A 254 -1.36 -6.78 9.64
C LEU A 254 -1.50 -7.59 8.35
N GLN A 255 -1.93 -6.96 7.27
CA GLN A 255 -2.07 -7.60 5.95
C GLN A 255 -0.71 -8.06 5.42
N ASN A 256 0.37 -7.29 5.63
CA ASN A 256 1.72 -7.69 5.23
C ASN A 256 2.18 -8.93 6.00
N VAL A 257 1.94 -8.99 7.32
CA VAL A 257 2.24 -10.17 8.15
C VAL A 257 1.43 -11.38 7.71
N GLU A 258 0.13 -11.24 7.47
CA GLU A 258 -0.74 -12.32 7.01
C GLU A 258 -0.29 -12.86 5.64
N ARG A 259 0.02 -11.99 4.70
CA ARG A 259 0.54 -12.35 3.37
C ARG A 259 1.83 -13.16 3.47
N LYS A 260 2.77 -12.71 4.30
CA LYS A 260 4.05 -13.36 4.53
C LYS A 260 3.88 -14.74 5.18
N SER A 261 3.03 -14.82 6.20
CA SER A 261 2.71 -16.08 6.87
C SER A 261 2.07 -17.09 5.91
N ALA A 262 1.10 -16.67 5.10
CA ALA A 262 0.45 -17.52 4.11
C ALA A 262 1.43 -18.02 3.02
N GLN A 263 2.36 -17.16 2.59
CA GLN A 263 3.40 -17.55 1.63
C GLN A 263 4.36 -18.58 2.25
N ALA A 264 4.81 -18.34 3.50
CA ALA A 264 5.66 -19.29 4.22
C ALA A 264 4.95 -20.64 4.43
N GLU A 265 3.65 -20.65 4.70
CA GLU A 265 2.87 -21.88 4.87
C GLU A 265 2.83 -22.73 3.62
N LYS A 266 2.57 -22.12 2.44
CA LYS A 266 2.59 -22.84 1.15
C LYS A 266 3.97 -23.44 0.85
N SER A 267 5.03 -22.67 1.11
CA SER A 267 6.39 -23.16 0.91
C SER A 267 6.73 -24.28 1.89
N LEU A 268 6.27 -24.23 3.14
CA LEU A 268 6.43 -25.30 4.12
C LEU A 268 5.68 -26.57 3.72
N GLU A 269 4.48 -26.45 3.17
CA GLU A 269 3.70 -27.59 2.67
C GLU A 269 4.44 -28.29 1.53
N PHE A 270 4.98 -27.53 0.59
CA PHE A 270 5.82 -28.06 -0.49
C PHE A 270 7.03 -28.82 0.06
N LEU A 271 7.77 -28.24 1.00
CA LEU A 271 8.95 -28.86 1.60
C LEU A 271 8.60 -30.13 2.39
N ARG A 272 7.49 -30.18 3.11
CA ARG A 272 7.01 -31.37 3.81
C ARG A 272 6.78 -32.56 2.87
N ASN A 273 6.36 -32.29 1.64
CA ASN A 273 6.15 -33.33 0.63
C ASN A 273 7.45 -33.72 -0.08
N GLN A 274 8.43 -32.82 -0.20
CA GLN A 274 9.70 -33.07 -0.90
C GLN A 274 10.76 -33.74 -0.01
N LEU A 275 10.87 -33.37 1.25
CA LEU A 275 11.89 -33.89 2.16
C LEU A 275 11.91 -35.42 2.27
N PRO A 276 10.77 -36.13 2.42
CA PRO A 276 10.77 -37.59 2.44
C PRO A 276 11.26 -38.22 1.15
N GLN A 277 10.95 -37.61 -0.01
CA GLN A 277 11.38 -38.11 -1.34
C GLN A 277 12.88 -37.95 -1.51
N VAL A 278 13.42 -36.77 -1.13
CA VAL A 278 14.87 -36.51 -1.20
C VAL A 278 15.62 -37.46 -0.27
N ARG A 279 15.11 -37.68 0.95
CA ARG A 279 15.70 -38.64 1.89
C ARG A 279 15.69 -40.06 1.35
N GLY A 280 14.56 -40.51 0.79
CA GLY A 280 14.49 -41.86 0.15
C GLY A 280 15.47 -41.99 -1.00
N SER A 281 15.62 -40.97 -1.84
CA SER A 281 16.60 -40.97 -2.92
C SER A 281 18.04 -40.99 -2.42
N LEU A 282 18.34 -40.32 -1.32
CA LEU A 282 19.65 -40.33 -0.65
C LEU A 282 19.96 -41.73 -0.09
N ASP A 283 19.02 -42.31 0.67
CA ASP A 283 19.18 -43.68 1.21
C ASP A 283 19.43 -44.70 0.09
N ASP A 284 18.74 -44.60 -1.04
CA ASP A 284 18.95 -45.44 -2.20
C ASP A 284 20.33 -45.22 -2.84
N ALA A 285 20.79 -43.99 -2.95
CA ALA A 285 22.12 -43.66 -3.48
C ALA A 285 23.24 -44.21 -2.58
N GLU A 286 23.10 -44.06 -1.26
CA GLU A 286 24.03 -44.60 -0.26
C GLU A 286 24.09 -46.14 -0.35
N ASN A 287 22.96 -46.80 -0.45
CA ASN A 287 22.90 -48.26 -0.61
C ASN A 287 23.59 -48.73 -1.88
N LYS A 288 23.40 -48.06 -3.03
CA LYS A 288 24.07 -48.34 -4.29
C LYS A 288 25.59 -48.16 -4.19
N LEU A 289 26.03 -47.05 -3.60
CA LEU A 289 27.45 -46.78 -3.40
C LEU A 289 28.10 -47.84 -2.50
N ASN A 290 27.46 -48.20 -1.41
CA ASN A 290 27.95 -49.21 -0.46
C ASN A 290 27.96 -50.59 -1.08
N ALA A 291 26.98 -50.96 -1.93
CA ALA A 291 26.99 -52.22 -2.68
C ALA A 291 28.14 -52.25 -3.68
N TYR A 292 28.38 -51.18 -4.42
CA TYR A 292 29.47 -51.06 -5.38
C TYR A 292 30.85 -51.20 -4.73
N ARG A 293 31.07 -50.52 -3.57
CA ARG A 293 32.32 -50.61 -2.79
C ARG A 293 32.60 -52.02 -2.27
N ARG A 294 31.57 -52.76 -1.90
CA ARG A 294 31.71 -54.15 -1.44
C ARG A 294 32.10 -55.10 -2.57
N GLN A 295 31.65 -54.84 -3.82
CA GLN A 295 31.94 -55.67 -4.96
C GLN A 295 33.32 -55.44 -5.59
N ASN A 296 33.84 -54.21 -5.50
CA ASN A 296 35.04 -53.78 -6.26
C ASN A 296 36.24 -53.43 -5.37
N GLU A 297 36.34 -53.97 -4.12
CA GLU A 297 37.48 -53.80 -3.20
C GLU A 297 38.10 -52.40 -3.29
N SER A 298 37.45 -51.42 -2.67
CA SER A 298 37.87 -50.00 -2.50
C SER A 298 38.66 -49.41 -3.69
N VAL A 299 37.92 -48.93 -4.70
CA VAL A 299 38.53 -48.16 -5.82
C VAL A 299 38.93 -46.78 -5.30
N ASP A 300 40.24 -46.52 -5.33
CA ASP A 300 40.77 -45.19 -5.01
C ASP A 300 40.57 -44.25 -6.21
N MET A 301 39.97 -43.07 -5.97
CA MET A 301 39.75 -42.10 -7.04
C MET A 301 41.02 -41.33 -7.36
N SER A 302 41.35 -41.22 -8.65
CA SER A 302 42.42 -40.35 -9.11
C SER A 302 42.14 -38.89 -8.78
N LEU A 303 43.18 -38.05 -8.71
CA LEU A 303 43.04 -36.62 -8.45
C LEU A 303 42.13 -35.92 -9.47
N GLU A 304 42.20 -36.36 -10.72
CA GLU A 304 41.36 -35.88 -11.81
C GLU A 304 39.88 -36.25 -11.63
N ALA A 305 39.62 -37.51 -11.21
CA ALA A 305 38.26 -37.95 -10.89
C ALA A 305 37.67 -37.18 -9.70
N LYS A 306 38.49 -36.89 -8.70
CA LYS A 306 38.10 -36.11 -7.51
C LYS A 306 37.74 -34.66 -7.89
N SER A 307 38.56 -33.99 -8.73
CA SER A 307 38.25 -32.63 -9.24
C SER A 307 36.98 -32.63 -10.09
N ALA A 308 36.75 -33.64 -10.91
CA ALA A 308 35.53 -33.76 -11.71
C ALA A 308 34.30 -34.01 -10.82
N LEU A 309 34.45 -34.78 -9.73
CA LEU A 309 33.41 -34.99 -8.72
C LEU A 309 33.00 -33.67 -8.07
N ASP A 310 33.96 -32.90 -7.54
CA ASP A 310 33.68 -31.63 -6.86
C ASP A 310 32.94 -30.64 -7.78
N SER A 311 33.43 -30.56 -9.06
CA SER A 311 32.73 -29.70 -10.05
C SER A 311 31.33 -30.21 -10.36
N SER A 312 31.15 -31.54 -10.50
CA SER A 312 29.84 -32.13 -10.81
C SER A 312 28.85 -32.00 -9.67
N VAL A 313 29.30 -32.14 -8.41
CA VAL A 313 28.48 -31.93 -7.22
C VAL A 313 28.04 -30.48 -7.14
N SER A 314 28.95 -29.52 -7.37
CA SER A 314 28.63 -28.08 -7.38
C SER A 314 27.56 -27.72 -8.42
N VAL A 315 27.74 -28.20 -9.69
CA VAL A 315 26.74 -27.93 -10.74
C VAL A 315 25.41 -28.60 -10.42
N GLN A 316 25.43 -29.83 -9.92
CA GLN A 316 24.20 -30.54 -9.54
C GLN A 316 23.48 -29.84 -8.39
N SER A 317 24.19 -29.36 -7.37
CA SER A 317 23.64 -28.58 -6.24
C SER A 317 22.95 -27.30 -6.72
N GLN A 318 23.60 -26.56 -7.64
CA GLN A 318 23.02 -25.36 -8.24
C GLN A 318 21.78 -25.66 -9.09
N LEU A 319 21.78 -26.74 -9.89
CA LEU A 319 20.62 -27.18 -10.67
C LEU A 319 19.43 -27.52 -9.75
N ASN A 320 19.70 -28.19 -8.66
CA ASN A 320 18.68 -28.56 -7.70
C ASN A 320 18.11 -27.32 -6.98
N GLU A 321 18.98 -26.39 -6.58
CA GLU A 321 18.54 -25.10 -6.02
C GLU A 321 17.63 -24.35 -7.01
N LEU A 322 18.02 -24.29 -8.30
CA LEU A 322 17.17 -23.67 -9.32
C LEU A 322 15.83 -24.39 -9.49
N THR A 323 15.81 -25.72 -9.39
CA THR A 323 14.57 -26.51 -9.49
C THR A 323 13.61 -26.15 -8.37
N PHE A 324 14.10 -25.99 -7.12
CA PHE A 324 13.25 -25.55 -5.99
C PHE A 324 12.79 -24.12 -6.15
N ARG A 325 13.67 -23.21 -6.60
CA ARG A 325 13.28 -21.81 -6.91
C ARG A 325 12.27 -21.74 -8.05
N GLU A 326 12.41 -22.54 -9.08
CA GLU A 326 11.44 -22.62 -10.17
C GLU A 326 10.07 -23.08 -9.67
N ALA A 327 10.03 -24.08 -8.80
CA ALA A 327 8.78 -24.54 -8.17
C ALA A 327 8.14 -23.46 -7.29
N GLU A 328 8.92 -22.69 -6.52
CA GLU A 328 8.44 -21.59 -5.72
C GLU A 328 7.91 -20.43 -6.58
N VAL A 329 8.69 -20.02 -7.60
CA VAL A 329 8.34 -18.93 -8.51
C VAL A 329 7.14 -19.28 -9.39
N SER A 330 6.99 -20.55 -9.79
CA SER A 330 5.86 -21.02 -10.60
C SER A 330 4.50 -20.90 -9.91
N GLN A 331 4.48 -20.82 -8.58
CA GLN A 331 3.25 -20.58 -7.81
C GLN A 331 2.85 -19.10 -7.77
N LEU A 332 3.80 -18.19 -8.03
CA LEU A 332 3.61 -16.75 -7.93
C LEU A 332 3.52 -16.06 -9.30
N PHE A 333 4.20 -16.60 -10.31
CA PHE A 333 4.37 -15.98 -11.63
C PHE A 333 4.10 -16.97 -12.76
N THR A 334 3.61 -16.44 -13.88
CA THR A 334 3.46 -17.21 -15.13
C THR A 334 4.82 -17.42 -15.81
N LYS A 335 4.91 -18.42 -16.70
CA LYS A 335 6.15 -18.76 -17.42
C LYS A 335 6.71 -17.63 -18.30
N ASP A 336 5.88 -16.67 -18.68
CA ASP A 336 6.28 -15.52 -19.49
C ASP A 336 6.87 -14.38 -18.65
N HIS A 337 6.79 -14.46 -17.34
CA HIS A 337 7.33 -13.44 -16.45
C HIS A 337 8.86 -13.35 -16.58
N PRO A 338 9.47 -12.14 -16.60
CA PRO A 338 10.92 -11.97 -16.76
C PRO A 338 11.75 -12.77 -15.75
N THR A 339 11.33 -12.82 -14.49
CA THR A 339 12.01 -13.60 -13.43
C THR A 339 12.01 -15.09 -13.73
N TYR A 340 10.91 -15.64 -14.26
CA TYR A 340 10.84 -17.06 -14.64
C TYR A 340 11.76 -17.38 -15.82
N ARG A 341 11.79 -16.52 -16.84
CA ARG A 341 12.68 -16.64 -17.99
C ARG A 341 14.16 -16.62 -17.60
N ALA A 342 14.55 -15.70 -16.70
CA ALA A 342 15.93 -15.61 -16.21
C ALA A 342 16.38 -16.91 -15.48
N LEU A 343 15.48 -17.54 -14.70
CA LEU A 343 15.74 -18.84 -14.08
C LEU A 343 15.96 -19.93 -15.13
N LEU A 344 15.17 -19.95 -16.20
CA LEU A 344 15.31 -20.93 -17.29
C LEU A 344 16.63 -20.74 -18.05
N GLU A 345 17.08 -19.53 -18.32
CA GLU A 345 18.37 -19.26 -18.97
C GLU A 345 19.55 -19.71 -18.10
N LYS A 346 19.50 -19.43 -16.81
CA LYS A 346 20.52 -19.87 -15.86
C LYS A 346 20.57 -21.42 -15.78
N ARG A 347 19.40 -22.06 -15.75
CA ARG A 347 19.28 -23.50 -15.80
C ARG A 347 19.95 -24.09 -17.04
N LYS A 348 19.67 -23.52 -18.21
CA LYS A 348 20.28 -23.95 -19.47
C LYS A 348 21.79 -23.84 -19.42
N THR A 349 22.34 -22.78 -18.90
CA THR A 349 23.79 -22.58 -18.75
C THR A 349 24.43 -23.69 -17.89
N LEU A 350 23.79 -24.04 -16.76
CA LEU A 350 24.25 -25.09 -15.87
C LEU A 350 24.09 -26.49 -16.50
N GLU A 351 23.03 -26.72 -17.27
CA GLU A 351 22.84 -27.99 -18.04
C GLU A 351 23.93 -28.16 -19.11
N ASP A 352 24.33 -27.07 -19.78
CA ASP A 352 25.44 -27.09 -20.75
C ASP A 352 26.78 -27.38 -20.05
N GLU A 353 27.01 -26.83 -18.87
CA GLU A 353 28.19 -27.10 -18.05
C GLU A 353 28.20 -28.56 -17.57
N GLN A 354 27.07 -29.08 -17.11
CA GLN A 354 26.90 -30.48 -16.73
C GLN A 354 27.21 -31.41 -17.93
N ALA A 355 26.75 -31.07 -19.15
CA ALA A 355 27.02 -31.82 -20.34
C ALA A 355 28.52 -31.87 -20.67
N LYS A 356 29.26 -30.78 -20.48
CA LYS A 356 30.72 -30.72 -20.64
C LYS A 356 31.44 -31.61 -19.63
N LEU A 357 31.04 -31.55 -18.36
CA LEU A 357 31.59 -32.39 -17.30
C LEU A 357 31.32 -33.88 -17.57
N ASN A 358 30.10 -34.23 -18.00
CA ASN A 358 29.76 -35.62 -18.38
C ASN A 358 30.63 -36.14 -19.52
N LYS A 359 30.96 -35.32 -20.53
CA LYS A 359 31.91 -35.72 -21.61
C LYS A 359 33.32 -35.98 -21.07
N LYS A 360 33.78 -35.13 -20.11
CA LYS A 360 35.10 -35.32 -19.48
C LYS A 360 35.12 -36.61 -18.66
N ILE A 361 34.07 -36.89 -17.91
CA ILE A 361 33.92 -38.12 -17.13
C ILE A 361 33.85 -39.35 -18.02
N ALA A 362 33.18 -39.29 -19.16
CA ALA A 362 33.09 -40.40 -20.13
C ALA A 362 34.44 -40.82 -20.72
N GLY A 363 35.45 -39.96 -20.65
CA GLY A 363 36.84 -40.30 -21.06
C GLY A 363 37.65 -41.07 -20.00
N MET A 364 37.10 -41.27 -18.78
CA MET A 364 37.80 -41.95 -17.68
C MET A 364 37.57 -43.49 -17.74
N PRO A 365 38.41 -44.32 -17.04
CA PRO A 365 38.14 -45.76 -16.90
C PRO A 365 36.77 -46.04 -16.29
N GLN A 366 36.10 -47.11 -16.72
CA GLN A 366 34.71 -47.43 -16.32
C GLN A 366 34.52 -47.50 -14.82
N THR A 367 35.45 -48.11 -14.08
CA THR A 367 35.41 -48.21 -12.62
C THR A 367 35.45 -46.83 -11.93
N GLN A 368 36.23 -45.87 -12.51
CA GLN A 368 36.26 -44.51 -12.00
C GLN A 368 34.98 -43.72 -12.33
N GLN A 369 34.41 -43.94 -13.52
CA GLN A 369 33.13 -43.34 -13.88
C GLN A 369 32.01 -43.76 -12.89
N ASP A 370 31.93 -45.07 -12.61
CA ASP A 370 30.86 -45.64 -11.79
C ASP A 370 30.99 -45.18 -10.33
N ILE A 371 32.19 -45.20 -9.72
CA ILE A 371 32.41 -44.74 -8.36
C ILE A 371 32.18 -43.23 -8.24
N LEU A 372 32.60 -42.45 -9.24
CA LEU A 372 32.39 -41.01 -9.30
C LEU A 372 30.90 -40.66 -9.34
N ARG A 373 30.12 -41.32 -10.23
CA ARG A 373 28.68 -41.14 -10.34
C ARG A 373 27.95 -41.46 -9.03
N LEU A 374 28.25 -42.63 -8.44
CA LEU A 374 27.61 -43.02 -7.19
C LEU A 374 27.98 -42.12 -6.01
N THR A 375 29.23 -41.67 -5.93
CA THR A 375 29.67 -40.73 -4.88
C THR A 375 29.04 -39.36 -5.06
N ARG A 376 28.95 -38.85 -6.31
CA ARG A 376 28.26 -37.61 -6.63
C ARG A 376 26.80 -37.65 -6.19
N ASP A 377 26.08 -38.75 -6.50
CA ASP A 377 24.67 -38.88 -6.18
C ASP A 377 24.43 -38.83 -4.67
N VAL A 378 25.32 -39.43 -3.85
CA VAL A 378 25.28 -39.36 -2.40
C VAL A 378 25.59 -37.94 -1.89
N GLN A 379 26.70 -37.32 -2.33
CA GLN A 379 27.11 -36.00 -1.86
C GLN A 379 26.06 -34.93 -2.22
N SER A 380 25.62 -34.95 -3.48
CA SER A 380 24.57 -34.03 -3.93
C SER A 380 23.27 -34.26 -3.18
N GLY A 381 22.88 -35.51 -2.93
CA GLY A 381 21.69 -35.83 -2.14
C GLY A 381 21.78 -35.32 -0.70
N GLN A 382 22.95 -35.44 -0.04
CA GLN A 382 23.19 -34.91 1.29
C GLN A 382 23.09 -33.37 1.35
N GLU A 383 23.73 -32.70 0.39
CA GLU A 383 23.67 -31.24 0.30
C GLU A 383 22.24 -30.73 0.12
N ILE A 384 21.48 -31.36 -0.80
CA ILE A 384 20.07 -30.98 -1.03
C ILE A 384 19.25 -31.19 0.26
N TYR A 385 19.40 -32.36 0.89
CA TYR A 385 18.65 -32.67 2.09
C TYR A 385 18.91 -31.65 3.19
N MET A 386 20.17 -31.26 3.41
CA MET A 386 20.54 -30.24 4.39
C MET A 386 20.02 -28.85 4.02
N GLN A 387 20.11 -28.45 2.75
CA GLN A 387 19.56 -27.19 2.29
C GLN A 387 18.04 -27.10 2.51
N LEU A 388 17.30 -28.16 2.19
CA LEU A 388 15.85 -28.21 2.39
C LEU A 388 15.47 -28.18 3.87
N LEU A 389 16.22 -28.85 4.74
CA LEU A 389 16.03 -28.78 6.20
C LEU A 389 16.25 -27.35 6.73
N ASN A 390 17.33 -26.71 6.33
CA ASN A 390 17.61 -25.32 6.70
C ASN A 390 16.49 -24.39 6.22
N ARG A 391 16.07 -24.58 4.96
CA ARG A 391 14.95 -23.76 4.39
C ARG A 391 13.64 -24.01 5.14
N GLN A 392 13.36 -25.24 5.54
CA GLN A 392 12.19 -25.57 6.36
C GLN A 392 12.23 -24.85 7.70
N GLN A 393 13.39 -24.81 8.37
CA GLN A 393 13.55 -24.09 9.63
C GLN A 393 13.36 -22.56 9.46
N GLU A 394 13.98 -21.97 8.46
CA GLU A 394 13.82 -20.54 8.13
C GLU A 394 12.36 -20.17 7.90
N LEU A 395 11.66 -20.96 7.07
CA LEU A 395 10.25 -20.74 6.77
C LEU A 395 9.37 -20.99 8.01
N GLY A 396 9.71 -21.96 8.85
CA GLY A 396 9.05 -22.20 10.13
C GLY A 396 9.12 -20.98 11.06
N ILE A 397 10.31 -20.37 11.16
CA ILE A 397 10.53 -19.14 11.90
C ILE A 397 9.75 -17.99 11.25
N SER A 398 9.81 -17.86 9.93
CA SER A 398 9.08 -16.82 9.20
C SER A 398 7.56 -16.91 9.37
N LYS A 399 6.99 -18.13 9.36
CA LYS A 399 5.57 -18.37 9.61
C LYS A 399 5.17 -18.00 11.06
N ALA A 400 6.01 -18.34 12.03
CA ALA A 400 5.78 -18.06 13.45
C ALA A 400 6.05 -16.59 13.82
N SER A 401 6.76 -15.84 12.95
CA SER A 401 7.09 -14.44 13.19
C SER A 401 5.86 -13.57 13.04
N THR A 402 5.61 -12.72 14.04
CA THR A 402 4.64 -11.63 13.97
C THR A 402 5.20 -10.37 13.29
N VAL A 403 6.46 -10.43 12.86
CA VAL A 403 7.17 -9.30 12.23
C VAL A 403 7.06 -9.44 10.72
N GLY A 404 6.37 -8.48 10.08
CA GLY A 404 6.35 -8.31 8.63
C GLY A 404 7.65 -7.72 8.09
N ASP A 405 7.68 -7.47 6.80
CA ASP A 405 8.77 -6.71 6.15
C ASP A 405 8.50 -5.20 6.19
N VAL A 406 7.48 -4.78 6.94
CA VAL A 406 7.05 -3.40 7.10
C VAL A 406 7.28 -2.97 8.54
N ARG A 407 7.89 -1.80 8.69
CA ARG A 407 8.14 -1.16 10.00
C ARG A 407 7.53 0.24 10.00
N ILE A 408 6.81 0.58 11.05
CA ILE A 408 6.37 1.94 11.31
C ILE A 408 7.58 2.73 11.81
N ILE A 409 7.94 3.81 11.12
CA ILE A 409 8.99 4.75 11.54
C ILE A 409 8.36 5.79 12.45
N ASP A 410 7.30 6.45 11.95
CA ASP A 410 6.54 7.44 12.68
C ASP A 410 5.05 7.09 12.62
N GLY A 411 4.42 7.08 13.80
CA GLY A 411 2.96 6.95 13.91
C GLY A 411 2.27 8.21 13.38
N ALA A 412 0.97 8.11 13.10
CA ALA A 412 0.24 9.26 12.59
C ALA A 412 0.10 10.34 13.67
N GLU A 413 0.65 11.50 13.38
CA GLU A 413 0.49 12.73 14.17
C GLU A 413 -0.12 13.82 13.30
N THR A 414 -0.93 14.68 13.90
CA THR A 414 -1.51 15.84 13.20
C THR A 414 -0.68 17.09 13.49
N ALA A 415 -0.47 17.91 12.45
CA ALA A 415 0.06 19.24 12.65
C ALA A 415 -0.86 20.04 13.58
N GLY A 416 -0.31 20.74 14.56
CA GLY A 416 -1.08 21.50 15.56
C GLY A 416 -1.81 22.73 15.02
N SER A 417 -1.66 23.03 13.73
CA SER A 417 -2.34 24.11 13.00
C SER A 417 -2.89 23.59 11.66
N PRO A 418 -4.09 24.05 11.25
CA PRO A 418 -4.69 23.71 9.97
C PRO A 418 -3.95 24.32 8.79
#